data_0a5b285b2c2d4f4ebf45f84898a9de36
#
_entry.id   0a5b285b2c2d4f4ebf45f84898a9de36
#
_cell.length_a   1.000
_cell.length_b   1.000
_cell.length_c   1.000
_cell.angle_alpha   90.00
_cell.angle_beta   90.00
_cell.angle_gamma   90.00
#
_symmetry.space_group_name_H-M   'P 1'
#
loop_
_entity.id
_entity.type
_entity.pdbx_description
1 polymer ?
#
loop_
_entity_poly.entity_id
_entity_poly.type
_entity_poly.pdbx_seq_one_letter_code
_entity_poly.pdbx_strand_id
1 'polypeptide(L)'
;VAKLRENFSKASSQVIREKKERYQIRGHIKPTHHEIISKTDFSTWEFALDGEFMGRGLLWNLYLSSVFSGDWGGRRPSVLLTHARNLVNAVRHFRNRVSHHEPVWKGAGIANPEDATRHLARKLLQVVQLIELIEPVQVQILRKNGLLGEAERACSASELRRYQLMTRERTITSRRGLALVMKQCESSNASFYVRRSVSSSRFLLTPVT
;
A
#
# COMPACT_ATOMS: atom_id res chain seq x y z
N VAL A 1 1.87 -21.89 -16.28
CA VAL A 1 1.98 -21.46 -17.71
C VAL A 1 0.63 -21.06 -18.29
N ALA A 2 -0.45 -21.83 -18.12
CA ALA A 2 -1.74 -21.58 -18.76
C ALA A 2 -2.33 -20.19 -18.42
N LYS A 3 -2.41 -19.83 -17.12
CA LYS A 3 -2.94 -18.53 -16.67
C LYS A 3 -2.11 -17.34 -17.16
N LEU A 4 -0.79 -17.46 -17.16
CA LEU A 4 0.08 -16.39 -17.67
C LEU A 4 -0.14 -16.16 -19.17
N ARG A 5 -0.22 -17.24 -19.96
CA ARG A 5 -0.55 -17.16 -21.39
C ARG A 5 -1.92 -16.54 -21.65
N GLU A 6 -2.92 -16.92 -20.88
CA GLU A 6 -4.26 -16.35 -20.96
C GLU A 6 -4.27 -14.84 -20.68
N ASN A 7 -3.55 -14.39 -19.64
CA ASN A 7 -3.47 -12.97 -19.30
C ASN A 7 -2.78 -12.14 -20.40
N PHE A 8 -1.70 -12.65 -20.98
CA PHE A 8 -1.07 -11.98 -22.13
C PHE A 8 -1.95 -11.97 -23.38
N SER A 9 -2.73 -13.03 -23.62
CA SER A 9 -3.70 -13.07 -24.71
C SER A 9 -4.80 -12.03 -24.52
N LYS A 10 -5.35 -11.92 -23.31
CA LYS A 10 -6.34 -10.87 -22.96
C LYS A 10 -5.78 -9.47 -23.15
N ALA A 11 -4.57 -9.21 -22.66
CA ALA A 11 -3.89 -7.92 -22.81
C ALA A 11 -3.67 -7.58 -24.31
N SER A 12 -3.20 -8.54 -25.10
CA SER A 12 -3.03 -8.38 -26.55
C SER A 12 -4.34 -8.04 -27.26
N SER A 13 -5.41 -8.76 -26.94
CA SER A 13 -6.74 -8.51 -27.51
C SER A 13 -7.28 -7.13 -27.13
N GLN A 14 -7.02 -6.68 -25.90
CA GLN A 14 -7.38 -5.34 -25.43
C GLN A 14 -6.65 -4.25 -26.23
N VAL A 15 -5.33 -4.37 -26.41
CA VAL A 15 -4.54 -3.43 -27.24
C VAL A 15 -5.09 -3.34 -28.66
N ILE A 16 -5.36 -4.49 -29.29
CA ILE A 16 -5.92 -4.55 -30.65
C ILE A 16 -7.27 -3.81 -30.72
N ARG A 17 -8.17 -4.09 -29.76
CA ARG A 17 -9.47 -3.44 -29.69
C ARG A 17 -9.34 -1.91 -29.55
N GLU A 18 -8.56 -1.44 -28.55
CA GLU A 18 -8.38 -0.01 -28.32
C GLU A 18 -7.75 0.72 -29.52
N LYS A 19 -6.79 0.08 -30.21
CA LYS A 19 -6.22 0.67 -31.43
C LYS A 19 -7.22 0.73 -32.58
N LYS A 20 -8.03 -0.31 -32.77
CA LYS A 20 -9.08 -0.30 -33.79
C LYS A 20 -10.09 0.81 -33.54
N GLU A 21 -10.55 0.96 -32.31
CA GLU A 21 -11.50 1.99 -31.91
C GLU A 21 -10.91 3.39 -32.05
N ARG A 22 -9.69 3.61 -31.50
CA ARG A 22 -9.05 4.94 -31.48
C ARG A 22 -8.63 5.46 -32.84
N TYR A 23 -8.11 4.57 -33.69
CA TYR A 23 -7.55 4.96 -34.99
C TYR A 23 -8.43 4.52 -36.18
N GLN A 24 -9.61 3.95 -35.91
CA GLN A 24 -10.56 3.43 -36.92
C GLN A 24 -9.91 2.50 -37.95
N ILE A 25 -8.95 1.70 -37.52
CA ILE A 25 -8.21 0.77 -38.39
C ILE A 25 -9.05 -0.48 -38.61
N ARG A 26 -9.35 -0.80 -39.90
CA ARG A 26 -10.08 -2.02 -40.28
C ARG A 26 -9.18 -3.24 -40.53
N GLY A 27 -7.86 -3.04 -40.63
CA GLY A 27 -6.87 -4.07 -40.94
C GLY A 27 -6.38 -4.87 -39.73
N HIS A 28 -5.40 -5.75 -40.00
CA HIS A 28 -4.69 -6.51 -38.97
C HIS A 28 -3.75 -5.57 -38.18
N ILE A 29 -3.83 -5.64 -36.85
CA ILE A 29 -2.96 -4.88 -35.95
C ILE A 29 -2.10 -5.89 -35.17
N LYS A 30 -0.78 -5.73 -35.22
CA LYS A 30 0.15 -6.48 -34.39
C LYS A 30 0.60 -5.59 -33.22
N PRO A 31 0.19 -5.90 -31.98
CA PRO A 31 0.64 -5.15 -30.81
C PRO A 31 2.13 -5.41 -30.54
N THR A 32 2.83 -4.39 -30.05
CA THR A 32 4.20 -4.53 -29.55
C THR A 32 4.21 -5.12 -28.15
N HIS A 33 5.37 -5.66 -27.74
CA HIS A 33 5.53 -6.20 -26.37
C HIS A 33 5.24 -5.14 -25.30
N HIS A 34 5.69 -3.89 -25.48
CA HIS A 34 5.45 -2.80 -24.53
C HIS A 34 3.97 -2.50 -24.37
N GLU A 35 3.21 -2.51 -25.46
CA GLU A 35 1.76 -2.28 -25.43
C GLU A 35 1.04 -3.42 -24.70
N ILE A 36 1.44 -4.67 -24.95
CA ILE A 36 0.87 -5.81 -24.23
C ILE A 36 1.17 -5.71 -22.74
N ILE A 37 2.43 -5.44 -22.35
CA ILE A 37 2.85 -5.30 -20.96
C ILE A 37 2.06 -4.18 -20.26
N SER A 38 1.84 -3.04 -20.94
CA SER A 38 1.07 -1.92 -20.37
C SER A 38 -0.39 -2.26 -20.05
N LYS A 39 -0.93 -3.32 -20.62
CA LYS A 39 -2.31 -3.81 -20.43
C LYS A 39 -2.41 -5.05 -19.54
N THR A 40 -1.28 -5.56 -19.05
CA THR A 40 -1.31 -6.65 -18.08
C THR A 40 -1.79 -6.16 -16.73
N ASP A 41 -2.59 -6.97 -16.06
CA ASP A 41 -3.00 -6.72 -14.69
C ASP A 41 -1.91 -7.14 -13.68
N PHE A 42 -2.10 -6.74 -12.43
CA PHE A 42 -1.15 -7.05 -11.36
C PHE A 42 -1.03 -8.56 -11.09
N SER A 43 -2.09 -9.35 -11.38
CA SER A 43 -2.08 -10.81 -11.21
C SER A 43 -1.14 -11.51 -12.19
N THR A 44 -0.90 -10.92 -13.35
CA THR A 44 0.05 -11.44 -14.35
C THR A 44 1.45 -11.57 -13.76
N TRP A 45 1.87 -10.59 -12.98
CA TRP A 45 3.18 -10.59 -12.33
C TRP A 45 3.28 -11.65 -11.23
N GLU A 46 2.21 -11.90 -10.49
CA GLU A 46 2.15 -13.00 -9.52
C GLU A 46 2.32 -14.36 -10.19
N PHE A 47 1.66 -14.58 -11.33
CA PHE A 47 1.82 -15.83 -12.09
C PHE A 47 3.20 -15.96 -12.73
N ALA A 48 3.83 -14.85 -13.14
CA ALA A 48 5.20 -14.87 -13.65
C ALA A 48 6.22 -15.30 -12.59
N LEU A 49 5.92 -15.08 -11.30
CA LEU A 49 6.76 -15.50 -10.17
C LEU A 49 6.54 -16.97 -9.74
N ASP A 50 5.88 -17.77 -10.57
CA ASP A 50 5.72 -19.18 -10.27
C ASP A 50 7.03 -19.96 -10.37
N GLY A 51 7.23 -20.94 -9.47
CA GLY A 51 8.40 -21.80 -9.44
C GLY A 51 8.60 -22.62 -10.72
N GLU A 52 7.55 -22.83 -11.53
CA GLU A 52 7.66 -23.50 -12.83
C GLU A 52 8.57 -22.74 -13.84
N PHE A 53 8.81 -21.45 -13.62
CA PHE A 53 9.73 -20.64 -14.42
C PHE A 53 11.16 -20.60 -13.85
N MET A 54 11.43 -21.36 -12.78
CA MET A 54 12.75 -21.54 -12.19
C MET A 54 13.38 -22.84 -12.70
N GLY A 55 14.46 -22.75 -13.45
CA GLY A 55 15.16 -23.92 -13.97
C GLY A 55 16.25 -23.53 -14.97
N ARG A 56 17.07 -24.47 -15.34
CA ARG A 56 18.16 -24.23 -16.30
C ARG A 56 17.58 -23.71 -17.62
N GLY A 57 18.01 -22.51 -18.03
CA GLY A 57 17.54 -21.85 -19.27
C GLY A 57 16.13 -21.25 -19.18
N LEU A 58 15.48 -21.30 -18.01
CA LEU A 58 14.19 -20.65 -17.78
C LEU A 58 14.38 -19.23 -17.25
N LEU A 59 13.27 -18.48 -17.23
CA LEU A 59 13.21 -17.04 -16.95
C LEU A 59 13.99 -16.65 -15.69
N TRP A 60 13.69 -17.24 -14.55
CA TRP A 60 14.24 -16.79 -13.27
C TRP A 60 15.68 -17.23 -13.02
N ASN A 61 16.13 -18.30 -13.66
CA ASN A 61 17.54 -18.68 -13.60
C ASN A 61 18.44 -17.66 -14.29
N LEU A 62 17.89 -16.94 -15.29
CA LEU A 62 18.64 -15.95 -16.08
C LEU A 62 18.52 -14.52 -15.53
N TYR A 63 17.34 -14.15 -15.02
CA TYR A 63 17.01 -12.74 -14.78
C TYR A 63 16.72 -12.41 -13.31
N LEU A 64 16.78 -13.38 -12.38
CA LEU A 64 16.39 -13.15 -11.00
C LEU A 64 17.19 -12.00 -10.34
N SER A 65 18.50 -12.00 -10.51
CA SER A 65 19.39 -10.98 -9.94
C SER A 65 19.28 -9.61 -10.61
N SER A 66 18.86 -9.57 -11.86
CA SER A 66 18.62 -8.28 -12.54
C SER A 66 17.27 -7.67 -12.23
N VAL A 67 16.30 -8.49 -11.79
CA VAL A 67 14.95 -8.01 -11.39
C VAL A 67 14.90 -7.68 -9.91
N PHE A 68 15.59 -8.45 -9.07
CA PHE A 68 15.62 -8.26 -7.62
C PHE A 68 17.02 -7.80 -7.20
N SER A 69 17.25 -6.49 -7.25
CA SER A 69 18.55 -5.88 -6.94
C SER A 69 18.77 -5.68 -5.43
N GLY A 70 17.72 -5.84 -4.62
CA GLY A 70 17.77 -5.68 -3.18
C GLY A 70 18.50 -6.83 -2.46
N ASP A 71 18.67 -6.67 -1.14
CA ASP A 71 19.28 -7.71 -0.32
C ASP A 71 18.39 -8.94 -0.21
N TRP A 72 18.90 -10.06 -0.60
CA TRP A 72 18.20 -11.34 -0.51
C TRP A 72 18.21 -11.94 0.89
N GLY A 73 18.98 -11.36 1.83
CA GLY A 73 19.13 -11.88 3.19
C GLY A 73 19.64 -13.32 3.23
N GLY A 74 20.57 -13.65 2.35
CA GLY A 74 21.14 -15.01 2.23
C GLY A 74 20.18 -16.07 1.67
N ARG A 75 19.02 -15.69 1.16
CA ARG A 75 18.06 -16.66 0.59
C ARG A 75 18.57 -17.28 -0.70
N ARG A 76 18.31 -18.59 -0.86
CA ARG A 76 18.52 -19.26 -2.14
C ARG A 76 17.54 -18.73 -3.20
N PRO A 77 17.86 -18.74 -4.49
CA PRO A 77 17.02 -18.23 -5.58
C PRO A 77 15.57 -18.70 -5.56
N SER A 78 15.31 -19.99 -5.31
CA SER A 78 13.95 -20.54 -5.25
C SER A 78 13.17 -20.02 -4.04
N VAL A 79 13.82 -19.84 -2.90
CA VAL A 79 13.21 -19.28 -1.68
C VAL A 79 12.93 -17.79 -1.87
N LEU A 80 13.83 -17.06 -2.53
CA LEU A 80 13.62 -15.66 -2.87
C LEU A 80 12.41 -15.50 -3.79
N LEU A 81 12.31 -16.31 -4.84
CA LEU A 81 11.18 -16.28 -5.77
C LEU A 81 9.84 -16.52 -5.05
N THR A 82 9.80 -17.52 -4.17
CA THR A 82 8.61 -17.79 -3.34
C THR A 82 8.29 -16.61 -2.42
N HIS A 83 9.30 -16.01 -1.80
CA HIS A 83 9.13 -14.83 -0.96
C HIS A 83 8.60 -13.63 -1.76
N ALA A 84 9.18 -13.32 -2.92
CA ALA A 84 8.71 -12.28 -3.81
C ALA A 84 7.26 -12.51 -4.25
N ARG A 85 6.91 -13.74 -4.64
CA ARG A 85 5.54 -14.11 -4.98
C ARG A 85 4.55 -13.85 -3.84
N ASN A 86 4.91 -14.23 -2.62
CA ASN A 86 4.07 -14.00 -1.44
C ASN A 86 3.88 -12.49 -1.17
N LEU A 87 4.91 -11.68 -1.33
CA LEU A 87 4.82 -10.22 -1.22
C LEU A 87 3.92 -9.64 -2.31
N VAL A 88 4.11 -10.02 -3.56
CA VAL A 88 3.26 -9.58 -4.68
C VAL A 88 1.81 -9.95 -4.46
N ASN A 89 1.53 -11.17 -4.01
CA ASN A 89 0.18 -11.61 -3.67
C ASN A 89 -0.44 -10.75 -2.55
N ALA A 90 0.29 -10.53 -1.46
CA ALA A 90 -0.17 -9.71 -0.34
C ALA A 90 -0.46 -8.26 -0.75
N VAL A 91 0.44 -7.67 -1.55
CA VAL A 91 0.28 -6.29 -2.07
C VAL A 91 -0.91 -6.22 -3.03
N ARG A 92 -1.08 -7.20 -3.94
CA ARG A 92 -2.22 -7.26 -4.86
C ARG A 92 -3.56 -7.29 -4.10
N HIS A 93 -3.68 -8.16 -3.11
CA HIS A 93 -4.89 -8.24 -2.30
C HIS A 93 -5.16 -6.94 -1.53
N PHE A 94 -4.14 -6.36 -0.95
CA PHE A 94 -4.27 -5.08 -0.24
C PHE A 94 -4.69 -3.95 -1.19
N ARG A 95 -4.00 -3.82 -2.32
CA ARG A 95 -4.32 -2.82 -3.36
C ARG A 95 -5.75 -2.98 -3.88
N ASN A 96 -6.21 -4.21 -4.13
CA ASN A 96 -7.57 -4.44 -4.61
C ASN A 96 -8.61 -3.98 -3.59
N ARG A 97 -8.43 -4.29 -2.31
CA ARG A 97 -9.33 -3.80 -1.25
C ARG A 97 -9.36 -2.26 -1.18
N VAL A 98 -8.21 -1.61 -1.29
CA VAL A 98 -8.14 -0.14 -1.35
C VAL A 98 -8.89 0.38 -2.58
N SER A 99 -8.66 -0.21 -3.76
CA SER A 99 -9.28 0.23 -5.02
C SER A 99 -10.80 0.02 -5.06
N HIS A 100 -11.31 -0.95 -4.31
CA HIS A 100 -12.75 -1.23 -4.18
C HIS A 100 -13.38 -0.54 -2.97
N HIS A 101 -12.66 0.37 -2.31
CA HIS A 101 -13.11 1.09 -1.11
C HIS A 101 -13.51 0.14 0.04
N GLU A 102 -12.97 -1.07 0.07
CA GLU A 102 -13.22 -2.01 1.14
C GLU A 102 -12.48 -1.59 2.42
N PRO A 103 -13.02 -1.88 3.60
CA PRO A 103 -12.40 -1.53 4.86
C PRO A 103 -11.12 -2.37 5.10
N VAL A 104 -9.97 -1.81 4.70
CA VAL A 104 -8.66 -2.47 4.76
C VAL A 104 -8.17 -2.79 6.17
N TRP A 105 -8.75 -2.14 7.18
CA TRP A 105 -8.48 -2.42 8.60
C TRP A 105 -9.20 -3.65 9.14
N LYS A 106 -10.21 -4.18 8.44
CA LYS A 106 -10.91 -5.41 8.82
C LYS A 106 -10.18 -6.65 8.32
N GLY A 107 -10.08 -7.65 9.18
CA GLY A 107 -9.49 -8.95 8.85
C GLY A 107 -9.77 -9.97 9.94
N ALA A 108 -9.47 -11.25 9.68
CA ALA A 108 -9.58 -12.29 10.68
C ALA A 108 -8.64 -11.99 11.87
N GLY A 109 -9.15 -12.14 13.09
CA GLY A 109 -8.39 -11.89 14.33
C GLY A 109 -8.17 -10.42 14.68
N ILE A 110 -8.84 -9.47 14.01
CA ILE A 110 -8.81 -8.06 14.37
C ILE A 110 -10.02 -7.76 15.24
N ALA A 111 -9.80 -7.60 16.54
CA ALA A 111 -10.85 -7.42 17.54
C ALA A 111 -10.98 -5.96 18.03
N ASN A 112 -9.92 -5.18 17.90
CA ASN A 112 -9.84 -3.83 18.47
C ASN A 112 -9.08 -2.86 17.54
N PRO A 113 -9.10 -1.55 17.81
CA PRO A 113 -8.42 -0.53 17.02
C PRO A 113 -6.90 -0.73 16.93
N GLU A 114 -6.26 -1.20 17.99
CA GLU A 114 -4.83 -1.46 18.05
C GLU A 114 -4.42 -2.60 17.10
N ASP A 115 -5.21 -3.67 17.05
CA ASP A 115 -5.01 -4.77 16.10
C ASP A 115 -5.20 -4.28 14.66
N ALA A 116 -6.18 -3.41 14.42
CA ALA A 116 -6.42 -2.82 13.11
C ALA A 116 -5.23 -1.98 12.62
N THR A 117 -4.69 -1.11 13.47
CA THR A 117 -3.50 -0.30 13.13
C THR A 117 -2.26 -1.16 12.93
N ARG A 118 -2.05 -2.17 13.76
CA ARG A 118 -0.95 -3.14 13.61
C ARG A 118 -1.09 -3.95 12.31
N HIS A 119 -2.32 -4.30 11.93
CA HIS A 119 -2.58 -4.95 10.65
C HIS A 119 -2.21 -4.07 9.46
N LEU A 120 -2.62 -2.80 9.47
CA LEU A 120 -2.28 -1.84 8.41
C LEU A 120 -0.76 -1.60 8.33
N ALA A 121 -0.09 -1.41 9.46
CA ALA A 121 1.37 -1.25 9.50
C ALA A 121 2.09 -2.47 8.89
N ARG A 122 1.61 -3.71 9.17
CA ARG A 122 2.16 -4.92 8.52
C ARG A 122 1.93 -4.94 7.01
N LYS A 123 0.77 -4.45 6.53
CA LYS A 123 0.50 -4.34 5.09
C LYS A 123 1.42 -3.32 4.42
N LEU A 124 1.62 -2.17 5.05
CA LEU A 124 2.59 -1.17 4.58
C LEU A 124 4.02 -1.74 4.54
N LEU A 125 4.42 -2.46 5.58
CA LEU A 125 5.72 -3.12 5.62
C LEU A 125 5.91 -4.11 4.46
N GLN A 126 4.88 -4.91 4.10
CA GLN A 126 4.94 -5.80 2.95
C GLN A 126 5.13 -5.05 1.63
N VAL A 127 4.51 -3.87 1.47
CA VAL A 127 4.73 -3.00 0.30
C VAL A 127 6.17 -2.51 0.26
N VAL A 128 6.69 -2.01 1.38
CA VAL A 128 8.07 -1.52 1.47
C VAL A 128 9.07 -2.64 1.18
N GLN A 129 8.87 -3.82 1.77
CA GLN A 129 9.72 -4.99 1.53
C GLN A 129 9.74 -5.42 0.05
N LEU A 130 8.60 -5.36 -0.64
CA LEU A 130 8.54 -5.67 -2.06
C LEU A 130 9.33 -4.65 -2.88
N ILE A 131 9.18 -3.36 -2.60
CA ILE A 131 9.91 -2.30 -3.30
C ILE A 131 11.41 -2.43 -3.02
N GLU A 132 11.80 -2.66 -1.77
CA GLU A 132 13.19 -2.82 -1.34
C GLU A 132 13.86 -4.04 -1.98
N LEU A 133 13.10 -5.12 -2.17
CA LEU A 133 13.58 -6.32 -2.83
C LEU A 133 13.85 -6.09 -4.33
N ILE A 134 12.99 -5.29 -5.00
CA ILE A 134 13.11 -4.98 -6.43
C ILE A 134 14.18 -3.92 -6.65
N GLU A 135 14.08 -2.77 -5.99
CA GLU A 135 14.94 -1.61 -6.18
C GLU A 135 15.04 -0.76 -4.90
N PRO A 136 16.06 -0.98 -4.06
CA PRO A 136 16.21 -0.30 -2.75
C PRO A 136 16.24 1.23 -2.84
N VAL A 137 16.75 1.78 -3.95
CA VAL A 137 16.84 3.24 -4.14
C VAL A 137 15.45 3.88 -4.15
N GLN A 138 14.42 3.17 -4.63
CA GLN A 138 13.04 3.66 -4.64
C GLN A 138 12.50 3.88 -3.23
N VAL A 139 12.84 3.02 -2.27
CA VAL A 139 12.45 3.20 -0.86
C VAL A 139 13.07 4.48 -0.30
N GLN A 140 14.34 4.77 -0.63
CA GLN A 140 15.00 6.00 -0.19
C GLN A 140 14.34 7.24 -0.80
N ILE A 141 13.97 7.20 -2.08
CA ILE A 141 13.24 8.29 -2.76
C ILE A 141 11.90 8.52 -2.09
N LEU A 142 11.12 7.46 -1.81
CA LEU A 142 9.83 7.58 -1.15
C LEU A 142 9.95 8.14 0.28
N ARG A 143 11.02 7.80 1.01
CA ARG A 143 11.32 8.39 2.33
C ARG A 143 11.70 9.86 2.22
N LYS A 144 12.59 10.23 1.30
CA LYS A 144 13.00 11.62 1.10
C LYS A 144 11.84 12.53 0.70
N ASN A 145 10.91 12.02 -0.09
CA ASN A 145 9.70 12.75 -0.50
C ASN A 145 8.60 12.75 0.58
N GLY A 146 8.84 12.16 1.76
CA GLY A 146 7.90 12.12 2.87
C GLY A 146 6.75 11.12 2.70
N LEU A 147 6.62 10.45 1.55
CA LEU A 147 5.48 9.55 1.26
C LEU A 147 5.41 8.36 2.22
N LEU A 148 6.55 7.75 2.58
CA LEU A 148 6.56 6.67 3.56
C LEU A 148 6.21 7.16 4.95
N GLY A 149 6.75 8.31 5.37
CA GLY A 149 6.41 8.91 6.67
C GLY A 149 4.92 9.25 6.79
N GLU A 150 4.31 9.77 5.73
CA GLU A 150 2.86 9.99 5.66
C GLU A 150 2.06 8.68 5.77
N ALA A 151 2.47 7.63 5.05
CA ALA A 151 1.83 6.33 5.10
C ALA A 151 1.97 5.66 6.48
N GLU A 152 3.16 5.71 7.09
CA GLU A 152 3.43 5.20 8.44
C GLU A 152 2.56 5.94 9.47
N ARG A 153 2.48 7.27 9.38
CA ARG A 153 1.61 8.09 10.23
C ARG A 153 0.15 7.69 10.06
N ALA A 154 -0.34 7.56 8.81
CA ALA A 154 -1.71 7.17 8.52
C ALA A 154 -2.08 5.77 9.07
N CYS A 155 -1.11 4.87 9.20
CA CYS A 155 -1.27 3.54 9.78
C CYS A 155 -1.05 3.49 11.31
N SER A 156 -0.93 4.65 11.98
CA SER A 156 -0.61 4.72 13.41
C SER A 156 -1.84 4.79 14.31
N ALA A 157 -1.69 4.30 15.55
CA ALA A 157 -2.73 4.44 16.57
C ALA A 157 -3.00 5.91 16.94
N SER A 158 -1.97 6.77 16.87
CA SER A 158 -2.13 8.21 17.12
C SER A 158 -3.02 8.88 16.07
N GLU A 159 -2.88 8.52 14.80
CA GLU A 159 -3.73 9.05 13.74
C GLU A 159 -5.17 8.54 13.88
N LEU A 160 -5.36 7.26 14.18
CA LEU A 160 -6.69 6.71 14.46
C LEU A 160 -7.36 7.45 15.62
N ARG A 161 -6.65 7.66 16.73
CA ARG A 161 -7.17 8.45 17.88
C ARG A 161 -7.51 9.87 17.47
N ARG A 162 -6.68 10.48 16.62
CA ARG A 162 -6.96 11.83 16.09
C ARG A 162 -8.32 11.88 15.40
N TYR A 163 -8.62 10.92 14.50
CA TYR A 163 -9.92 10.85 13.84
C TYR A 163 -11.07 10.55 14.79
N GLN A 164 -10.89 9.64 15.73
CA GLN A 164 -11.91 9.35 16.75
C GLN A 164 -12.22 10.57 17.62
N LEU A 165 -11.25 11.46 17.84
CA LEU A 165 -11.37 12.64 18.67
C LEU A 165 -11.80 13.90 17.89
N MET A 166 -11.79 13.87 16.54
CA MET A 166 -12.25 15.00 15.72
C MET A 166 -13.68 15.44 16.05
N THR A 167 -14.52 14.53 16.54
CA THR A 167 -15.88 14.83 16.99
C THR A 167 -15.92 15.60 18.32
N ARG A 168 -14.80 15.68 19.04
CA ARG A 168 -14.65 16.37 20.33
C ARG A 168 -13.80 17.64 20.21
N GLU A 169 -13.91 18.34 19.09
CA GLU A 169 -13.22 19.63 18.93
C GLU A 169 -13.90 20.69 19.81
N ARG A 170 -13.10 21.47 20.54
CA ARG A 170 -13.54 22.60 21.36
C ARG A 170 -12.82 23.88 20.90
N THR A 171 -13.61 24.88 20.54
CA THR A 171 -13.04 26.20 20.25
C THR A 171 -12.89 26.96 21.56
N ILE A 172 -11.68 27.43 21.81
CA ILE A 172 -11.39 28.21 23.05
C ILE A 172 -11.25 29.67 22.68
N THR A 173 -12.01 30.49 23.42
CA THR A 173 -11.99 31.96 23.30
C THR A 173 -11.25 32.63 24.44
N SER A 174 -11.01 31.92 25.56
CA SER A 174 -10.45 32.49 26.79
C SER A 174 -9.58 31.46 27.53
N ARG A 175 -8.71 31.95 28.43
CA ARG A 175 -7.95 31.13 29.38
C ARG A 175 -8.85 30.27 30.27
N ARG A 176 -9.99 30.82 30.69
CA ARG A 176 -11.00 30.11 31.50
C ARG A 176 -11.62 28.95 30.74
N GLY A 177 -11.86 29.12 29.40
CA GLY A 177 -12.32 28.05 28.53
C GLY A 177 -11.32 26.92 28.41
N LEU A 178 -10.01 27.23 28.31
CA LEU A 178 -8.97 26.23 28.31
C LEU A 178 -8.93 25.40 29.60
N ALA A 179 -8.96 26.07 30.74
CA ALA A 179 -8.98 25.41 32.06
C ALA A 179 -10.16 24.46 32.21
N LEU A 180 -11.33 24.85 31.67
CA LEU A 180 -12.56 24.04 31.71
C LEU A 180 -12.44 22.77 30.85
N VAL A 181 -11.82 22.88 29.66
CA VAL A 181 -11.56 21.74 28.81
C VAL A 181 -10.50 20.81 29.42
N MET A 182 -9.46 21.34 30.05
CA MET A 182 -8.48 20.56 30.81
C MET A 182 -9.14 19.75 31.92
N LYS A 183 -9.99 20.39 32.72
CA LYS A 183 -10.76 19.71 33.78
C LYS A 183 -11.70 18.62 33.22
N GLN A 184 -12.34 18.86 32.07
CA GLN A 184 -13.13 17.83 31.39
C GLN A 184 -12.26 16.69 30.89
N CYS A 185 -11.05 16.98 30.35
CA CYS A 185 -10.09 15.99 29.91
C CYS A 185 -9.71 15.04 31.06
N GLU A 186 -9.37 15.60 32.22
CA GLU A 186 -9.03 14.84 33.44
C GLU A 186 -10.21 14.01 33.94
N SER A 187 -11.38 14.63 34.13
CA SER A 187 -12.54 13.97 34.73
C SER A 187 -13.15 12.86 33.84
N SER A 188 -13.08 12.99 32.53
CA SER A 188 -13.63 12.01 31.60
C SER A 188 -12.58 11.05 31.06
N ASN A 189 -11.31 11.19 31.45
CA ASN A 189 -10.16 10.49 30.87
C ASN A 189 -10.19 10.48 29.32
N ALA A 190 -10.63 11.60 28.74
CA ALA A 190 -10.83 11.76 27.31
C ALA A 190 -9.94 12.86 26.75
N SER A 191 -9.46 12.65 25.53
CA SER A 191 -8.67 13.66 24.82
C SER A 191 -9.58 14.60 24.03
N PHE A 192 -9.19 15.86 23.91
CA PHE A 192 -9.91 16.90 23.16
C PHE A 192 -8.99 17.62 22.19
N TYR A 193 -9.49 17.87 20.97
CA TYR A 193 -8.88 18.86 20.10
C TYR A 193 -9.31 20.26 20.50
N VAL A 194 -8.34 21.10 20.71
CA VAL A 194 -8.54 22.49 21.12
C VAL A 194 -8.05 23.42 20.05
N ARG A 195 -8.90 24.32 19.60
CA ARG A 195 -8.57 25.38 18.64
C ARG A 195 -8.82 26.75 19.29
N ARG A 196 -7.88 27.68 19.15
CA ARG A 196 -8.11 29.09 19.49
C ARG A 196 -9.00 29.73 18.42
N SER A 197 -9.96 30.56 18.81
CA SER A 197 -10.88 31.24 17.90
C SER A 197 -10.20 32.12 16.84
N VAL A 198 -9.01 32.63 17.15
CA VAL A 198 -8.22 33.52 16.27
C VAL A 198 -7.05 32.84 15.56
N SER A 199 -6.91 31.52 15.67
CA SER A 199 -5.77 30.78 15.11
C SER A 199 -6.24 29.49 14.43
N SER A 200 -5.62 29.14 13.32
CA SER A 200 -5.78 27.86 12.65
C SER A 200 -5.10 26.71 13.41
N SER A 201 -4.24 27.02 14.37
CA SER A 201 -3.50 26.02 15.14
C SER A 201 -4.43 25.20 16.02
N ARG A 202 -4.24 23.87 15.99
CA ARG A 202 -4.97 22.90 16.82
C ARG A 202 -4.01 22.22 17.77
N PHE A 203 -4.46 21.97 18.97
CA PHE A 203 -3.69 21.27 19.99
C PHE A 203 -4.49 20.07 20.47
N LEU A 204 -3.82 18.98 20.75
CA LEU A 204 -4.40 17.80 21.40
C LEU A 204 -4.10 17.86 22.89
N LEU A 205 -5.15 17.93 23.71
CA LEU A 205 -5.04 17.75 25.15
C LEU A 205 -5.37 16.29 25.47
N THR A 206 -4.45 15.60 26.11
CA THR A 206 -4.60 14.20 26.51
C THR A 206 -4.23 14.08 27.99
N PRO A 207 -5.03 13.39 28.80
CA PRO A 207 -4.62 13.07 30.16
C PRO A 207 -3.40 12.16 30.11
N VAL A 208 -2.40 12.46 30.94
CA VAL A 208 -1.24 11.61 31.14
C VAL A 208 -1.53 10.78 32.38
N THR A 209 -1.72 9.48 32.21
CA THR A 209 -1.91 8.51 33.32
C THR A 209 -0.56 7.93 33.74
#